data_99b7e5956527e093a653160b5165a553
#
_entry.id   99b7e5956527e093a653160b5165a553
#
_cell.length_a   1.000
_cell.length_b   1.000
_cell.length_c   1.000
_cell.angle_alpha   90.00
_cell.angle_beta   90.00
_cell.angle_gamma   90.00
#
_symmetry.space_group_name_H-M   'P 1'
#
loop_
_entity.id
_entity.type
_entity.pdbx_description
1 polymer ?
#
loop_
_entity_poly.entity_id
_entity_poly.type
_entity_poly.pdbx_seq_one_letter_code
_entity_poly.pdbx_strand_id
1 'polypeptide(L)'
;MNDFERFLNPERKPNIKFVLSDEFVDENGKPLVWEMRQLSAAEGLEIERLNADRGDAEVLIALAASSLVVPDLSDQKLLEALSEKSKTTVLSPAQAAKAMLTMAELFKLMKVYHSFCKMGESVDELIAKAKN
;
A
#
# COMPACT_ATOMS: atom_id res chain seq x y z
N MET A 1 29.76 -13.65 5.62
CA MET A 1 29.27 -12.57 4.74
C MET A 1 29.92 -11.26 5.17
N ASN A 2 30.54 -10.53 4.24
CA ASN A 2 31.15 -9.24 4.53
C ASN A 2 30.11 -8.11 4.45
N ASP A 3 30.50 -6.91 4.83
CA ASP A 3 29.59 -5.77 4.84
C ASP A 3 29.02 -5.45 3.45
N PHE A 4 29.84 -5.54 2.42
CA PHE A 4 29.39 -5.32 1.05
C PHE A 4 28.23 -6.26 0.68
N GLU A 5 28.37 -7.55 1.00
CA GLU A 5 27.33 -8.53 0.73
C GLU A 5 26.06 -8.26 1.55
N ARG A 6 26.22 -7.79 2.79
CA ARG A 6 25.09 -7.44 3.66
C ARG A 6 24.31 -6.25 3.12
N PHE A 7 24.99 -5.26 2.54
CA PHE A 7 24.30 -4.14 1.89
C PHE A 7 23.57 -4.57 0.62
N LEU A 8 24.13 -5.55 -0.12
CA LEU A 8 23.46 -6.09 -1.31
C LEU A 8 22.26 -6.96 -0.97
N ASN A 9 22.28 -7.63 0.17
CA ASN A 9 21.28 -8.63 0.54
C ASN A 9 20.69 -8.31 1.91
N PRO A 10 19.94 -7.21 2.05
CA PRO A 10 19.33 -6.85 3.31
C PRO A 10 18.23 -7.85 3.71
N GLU A 11 18.08 -8.06 5.01
CA GLU A 11 16.97 -8.83 5.54
C GLU A 11 15.75 -7.93 5.61
N ARG A 12 14.92 -7.98 4.57
CA ARG A 12 13.70 -7.17 4.50
C ARG A 12 12.64 -7.71 5.45
N LYS A 13 11.85 -6.80 6.02
CA LYS A 13 10.71 -7.18 6.81
C LYS A 13 9.71 -7.93 5.94
N PRO A 14 9.06 -8.97 6.48
CA PRO A 14 8.04 -9.67 5.73
C PRO A 14 6.85 -8.76 5.43
N ASN A 15 6.03 -9.16 4.47
CA ASN A 15 4.76 -8.51 4.21
C ASN A 15 3.91 -8.53 5.49
N ILE A 16 3.07 -7.53 5.67
CA ILE A 16 2.14 -7.51 6.79
C ILE A 16 0.76 -7.96 6.35
N LYS A 17 0.06 -8.64 7.27
CA LYS A 17 -1.33 -9.05 7.09
C LYS A 17 -2.18 -8.29 8.09
N PHE A 18 -3.33 -7.81 7.65
CA PHE A 18 -4.20 -6.99 8.50
C PHE A 18 -5.65 -7.11 8.04
N VAL A 19 -6.56 -6.77 8.93
CA VAL A 19 -7.97 -6.64 8.62
C VAL A 19 -8.25 -5.16 8.42
N LEU A 20 -8.61 -4.78 7.20
CA LEU A 20 -8.90 -3.38 6.89
C LEU A 20 -10.25 -2.95 7.45
N SER A 21 -11.24 -3.81 7.31
CA SER A 21 -12.63 -3.49 7.63
C SER A 21 -13.41 -4.78 7.89
N ASP A 22 -14.38 -4.69 8.81
CA ASP A 22 -15.31 -5.79 9.09
C ASP A 22 -16.38 -5.92 8.01
N GLU A 23 -16.43 -5.03 7.04
CA GLU A 23 -17.41 -5.07 5.95
C GLU A 23 -16.95 -5.93 4.77
N PHE A 24 -15.66 -6.25 4.68
CA PHE A 24 -15.15 -7.24 3.72
C PHE A 24 -15.05 -8.57 4.43
N VAL A 25 -16.00 -9.46 4.17
CA VAL A 25 -16.11 -10.74 4.89
C VAL A 25 -16.12 -11.91 3.92
N ASP A 26 -15.71 -13.08 4.42
CA ASP A 26 -15.80 -14.33 3.68
C ASP A 26 -17.21 -14.93 3.77
N GLU A 27 -17.38 -16.13 3.22
CA GLU A 27 -18.65 -16.85 3.22
C GLU A 27 -19.19 -17.18 4.62
N ASN A 28 -18.29 -17.20 5.62
CA ASN A 28 -18.64 -17.48 7.02
C ASN A 28 -18.79 -16.20 7.85
N GLY A 29 -18.73 -15.05 7.22
CA GLY A 29 -18.84 -13.76 7.91
C GLY A 29 -17.58 -13.31 8.61
N LYS A 30 -16.44 -14.00 8.41
CA LYS A 30 -15.16 -13.58 8.98
C LYS A 30 -14.53 -12.47 8.13
N PRO A 31 -13.92 -11.47 8.76
CA PRO A 31 -13.23 -10.42 8.02
C PRO A 31 -12.15 -10.98 7.12
N LEU A 32 -12.09 -10.49 5.89
CA LEU A 32 -11.04 -10.84 4.95
C LEU A 32 -9.70 -10.28 5.41
N VAL A 33 -8.65 -11.04 5.24
CA VAL A 33 -7.29 -10.62 5.58
C VAL A 33 -6.63 -10.00 4.35
N TRP A 34 -6.14 -8.78 4.52
CA TRP A 34 -5.41 -8.05 3.50
C TRP A 34 -3.91 -8.25 3.71
N GLU A 35 -3.14 -8.10 2.66
CA GLU A 35 -1.68 -8.23 2.73
C GLU A 35 -1.01 -7.10 1.97
N MET A 36 0.05 -6.53 2.58
CA MET A 36 0.80 -5.41 2.03
C MET A 36 2.29 -5.73 1.99
N ARG A 37 2.93 -5.36 0.88
CA ARG A 37 4.38 -5.48 0.70
C ARG A 37 5.04 -4.10 0.69
N GLN A 38 6.35 -4.08 0.86
CA GLN A 38 7.10 -2.85 0.68
C GLN A 38 7.35 -2.63 -0.82
N LEU A 39 7.21 -1.38 -1.25
CA LEU A 39 7.57 -0.98 -2.61
C LEU A 39 9.08 -0.71 -2.65
N SER A 40 9.72 -1.00 -3.79
CA SER A 40 11.07 -0.52 -4.03
C SER A 40 11.05 1.00 -4.25
N ALA A 41 12.21 1.64 -4.06
CA ALA A 41 12.31 3.08 -4.34
C ALA A 41 11.98 3.38 -5.80
N ALA A 42 12.41 2.54 -6.74
CA ALA A 42 12.11 2.72 -8.16
C ALA A 42 10.62 2.67 -8.44
N GLU A 43 9.92 1.70 -7.87
CA GLU A 43 8.46 1.60 -7.99
C GLU A 43 7.76 2.82 -7.40
N GLY A 44 8.16 3.20 -6.19
CA GLY A 44 7.55 4.31 -5.48
C GLY A 44 7.72 5.64 -6.22
N LEU A 45 8.92 5.90 -6.73
CA LEU A 45 9.20 7.13 -7.48
C LEU A 45 8.43 7.19 -8.80
N GLU A 46 8.25 6.06 -9.47
CA GLU A 46 7.45 6.01 -10.69
C GLU A 46 5.97 6.29 -10.40
N ILE A 47 5.45 5.72 -9.32
CA ILE A 47 4.08 5.98 -8.87
C ILE A 47 3.89 7.47 -8.54
N GLU A 48 4.86 8.04 -7.83
CA GLU A 48 4.86 9.47 -7.50
C GLU A 48 4.86 10.32 -8.77
N ARG A 49 5.72 10.00 -9.73
CA ARG A 49 5.81 10.72 -11.00
C ARG A 49 4.47 10.72 -11.74
N LEU A 50 3.80 9.58 -11.77
CA LEU A 50 2.53 9.43 -12.49
C LEU A 50 1.37 10.18 -11.82
N ASN A 51 1.48 10.53 -10.55
CA ASN A 51 0.39 11.13 -9.78
C ASN A 51 0.71 12.52 -9.22
N ALA A 52 1.93 13.03 -9.45
CA ALA A 52 2.40 14.29 -8.84
C ALA A 52 1.51 15.49 -9.16
N ASP A 53 0.95 15.55 -10.37
CA ASP A 53 0.07 16.63 -10.82
C ASP A 53 -1.31 16.59 -10.15
N ARG A 54 -1.63 15.52 -9.46
CA ARG A 54 -2.93 15.34 -8.80
C ARG A 54 -2.91 15.70 -7.31
N GLY A 55 -1.73 16.01 -6.77
CA GLY A 55 -1.55 16.41 -5.37
C GLY A 55 -1.04 15.29 -4.47
N ASP A 56 -0.57 15.67 -3.29
CA ASP A 56 0.08 14.76 -2.34
C ASP A 56 -0.82 13.64 -1.85
N ALA A 57 -2.11 13.92 -1.64
CA ALA A 57 -3.07 12.92 -1.21
C ALA A 57 -3.21 11.82 -2.25
N GLU A 58 -3.28 12.17 -3.53
CA GLU A 58 -3.37 11.18 -4.62
C GLU A 58 -2.10 10.33 -4.71
N VAL A 59 -0.94 10.93 -4.52
CA VAL A 59 0.33 10.20 -4.49
C VAL A 59 0.31 9.16 -3.36
N LEU A 60 -0.10 9.57 -2.17
CA LEU A 60 -0.15 8.66 -1.01
C LEU A 60 -1.15 7.52 -1.23
N ILE A 61 -2.31 7.82 -1.77
CA ILE A 61 -3.32 6.80 -2.10
C ILE A 61 -2.74 5.80 -3.12
N ALA A 62 -2.08 6.30 -4.15
CA ALA A 62 -1.49 5.46 -5.18
C ALA A 62 -0.40 4.55 -4.62
N LEU A 63 0.45 5.07 -3.74
CA LEU A 63 1.50 4.28 -3.08
C LEU A 63 0.89 3.18 -2.19
N ALA A 64 -0.06 3.54 -1.35
CA ALA A 64 -0.71 2.59 -0.46
C ALA A 64 -1.46 1.50 -1.23
N ALA A 65 -2.23 1.88 -2.24
CA ALA A 65 -3.00 0.95 -3.07
C ALA A 65 -2.07 0.01 -3.85
N SER A 66 -0.97 0.54 -4.39
CA SER A 66 -0.02 -0.26 -5.18
C SER A 66 0.79 -1.23 -4.34
N SER A 67 0.89 -1.00 -3.03
CA SER A 67 1.60 -1.89 -2.12
C SER A 67 0.78 -3.12 -1.73
N LEU A 68 -0.51 -3.17 -2.06
CA LEU A 68 -1.36 -4.30 -1.71
C LEU A 68 -1.05 -5.53 -2.58
N VAL A 69 -0.86 -6.66 -1.89
CA VAL A 69 -0.72 -7.98 -2.51
C VAL A 69 -2.08 -8.67 -2.54
N VAL A 70 -2.83 -8.55 -1.45
CA VAL A 70 -4.18 -9.09 -1.30
C VAL A 70 -5.08 -8.00 -0.73
N PRO A 71 -6.10 -7.57 -1.46
CA PRO A 71 -6.35 -7.88 -2.88
C PRO A 71 -5.34 -7.17 -3.79
N ASP A 72 -5.05 -7.75 -4.93
CA ASP A 72 -4.19 -7.14 -5.94
C ASP A 72 -5.02 -6.13 -6.75
N LEU A 73 -4.84 -4.85 -6.49
CA LEU A 73 -5.62 -3.78 -7.14
C LEU A 73 -5.15 -3.48 -8.57
N SER A 74 -4.14 -4.21 -9.06
CA SER A 74 -3.74 -4.15 -10.46
C SER A 74 -4.29 -5.32 -11.28
N ASP A 75 -5.00 -6.25 -10.64
CA ASP A 75 -5.60 -7.40 -11.31
C ASP A 75 -6.63 -6.93 -12.33
N GLN A 76 -6.42 -7.31 -13.59
CA GLN A 76 -7.27 -6.88 -14.70
C GLN A 76 -8.74 -7.25 -14.50
N LYS A 77 -9.01 -8.44 -13.97
CA LYS A 77 -10.39 -8.87 -13.71
C LYS A 77 -11.08 -8.00 -12.66
N LEU A 78 -10.34 -7.64 -11.62
CA LEU A 78 -10.87 -6.76 -10.59
C LEU A 78 -11.15 -5.37 -11.14
N LEU A 79 -10.22 -4.81 -11.92
CA LEU A 79 -10.37 -3.49 -12.51
C LEU A 79 -11.58 -3.45 -13.47
N GLU A 80 -11.77 -4.49 -14.27
CA GLU A 80 -12.92 -4.59 -15.17
C GLU A 80 -14.23 -4.68 -14.39
N ALA A 81 -14.26 -5.50 -13.34
CA ALA A 81 -15.45 -5.64 -12.51
C ALA A 81 -15.82 -4.34 -11.80
N LEU A 82 -14.83 -3.62 -11.31
CA LEU A 82 -15.04 -2.32 -10.66
C LEU A 82 -15.51 -1.26 -11.65
N SER A 83 -14.95 -1.27 -12.86
CA SER A 83 -15.38 -0.36 -13.92
C SER A 83 -16.85 -0.56 -14.26
N GLU A 84 -17.27 -1.81 -14.36
CA GLU A 84 -18.65 -2.16 -14.67
C GLU A 84 -19.59 -1.78 -13.52
N LYS A 85 -19.21 -2.10 -12.30
CA LYS A 85 -20.02 -1.82 -11.11
C LYS A 85 -20.18 -0.32 -10.86
N SER A 86 -19.14 0.45 -11.01
CA SER A 86 -19.13 1.90 -10.76
C SER A 86 -19.60 2.70 -11.95
N LYS A 87 -19.67 2.08 -13.13
CA LYS A 87 -19.99 2.73 -14.42
C LYS A 87 -19.02 3.85 -14.77
N THR A 88 -17.78 3.73 -14.28
CA THR A 88 -16.68 4.63 -14.61
C THR A 88 -15.47 3.78 -14.94
N THR A 89 -14.51 4.35 -15.66
CA THR A 89 -13.31 3.62 -16.03
C THR A 89 -12.34 3.54 -14.84
N VAL A 90 -12.00 2.32 -14.43
CA VAL A 90 -11.05 2.05 -13.35
C VAL A 90 -9.84 1.34 -13.95
N LEU A 91 -8.70 2.02 -13.99
CA LEU A 91 -7.50 1.55 -14.69
C LEU A 91 -6.26 1.42 -13.81
N SER A 92 -6.33 1.86 -12.56
CA SER A 92 -5.15 1.88 -11.68
C SER A 92 -5.50 1.43 -10.26
N PRO A 93 -4.50 1.01 -9.48
CA PRO A 93 -4.74 0.69 -8.07
C PRO A 93 -5.37 1.83 -7.27
N ALA A 94 -4.95 3.08 -7.51
CA ALA A 94 -5.53 4.23 -6.82
C ALA A 94 -7.01 4.39 -7.14
N GLN A 95 -7.38 4.26 -8.41
CA GLN A 95 -8.78 4.32 -8.82
C GLN A 95 -9.59 3.16 -8.24
N ALA A 96 -8.99 1.97 -8.21
CA ALA A 96 -9.64 0.79 -7.61
C ALA A 96 -9.92 1.01 -6.12
N ALA A 97 -8.95 1.51 -5.37
CA ALA A 97 -9.13 1.81 -3.96
C ALA A 97 -10.27 2.81 -3.74
N LYS A 98 -10.30 3.87 -4.53
CA LYS A 98 -11.36 4.89 -4.42
C LYS A 98 -12.75 4.35 -4.80
N ALA A 99 -12.80 3.36 -5.70
CA ALA A 99 -14.07 2.75 -6.11
C ALA A 99 -14.59 1.73 -5.10
N MET A 100 -13.69 1.02 -4.41
CA MET A 100 -14.04 -0.06 -3.48
C MET A 100 -14.31 0.39 -2.06
N LEU A 101 -13.57 1.40 -1.60
CA LEU A 101 -13.47 1.72 -0.17
C LEU A 101 -14.33 2.89 0.21
N THR A 102 -14.83 2.85 1.44
CA THR A 102 -15.39 4.04 2.09
C THR A 102 -14.25 4.98 2.46
N MET A 103 -14.58 6.21 2.79
CA MET A 103 -13.56 7.19 3.21
C MET A 103 -12.81 6.72 4.46
N ALA A 104 -13.54 6.14 5.42
CA ALA A 104 -12.93 5.61 6.64
C ALA A 104 -11.95 4.46 6.34
N GLU A 105 -12.33 3.58 5.43
CA GLU A 105 -11.46 2.46 5.00
C GLU A 105 -10.22 2.97 4.28
N LEU A 106 -10.39 3.97 3.42
CA LEU A 106 -9.26 4.57 2.72
C LEU A 106 -8.26 5.20 3.69
N PHE A 107 -8.75 5.94 4.70
CA PHE A 107 -7.88 6.49 5.74
C PHE A 107 -7.15 5.41 6.51
N LYS A 108 -7.82 4.31 6.84
CA LYS A 108 -7.18 3.17 7.52
C LYS A 108 -6.07 2.57 6.67
N LEU A 109 -6.33 2.41 5.36
CA LEU A 109 -5.32 1.88 4.45
C LEU A 109 -4.08 2.78 4.41
N MET A 110 -4.29 4.09 4.34
CA MET A 110 -3.19 5.05 4.34
C MET A 110 -2.40 5.01 5.64
N LYS A 111 -3.08 4.85 6.78
CA LYS A 111 -2.41 4.71 8.09
C LYS A 111 -1.59 3.43 8.17
N VAL A 112 -2.12 2.31 7.69
CA VAL A 112 -1.40 1.04 7.67
C VAL A 112 -0.13 1.18 6.84
N TYR A 113 -0.24 1.76 5.65
CA TYR A 113 0.90 2.00 4.78
C TYR A 113 1.96 2.86 5.46
N HIS A 114 1.56 4.00 6.01
CA HIS A 114 2.45 4.94 6.70
C HIS A 114 3.18 4.27 7.87
N SER A 115 2.44 3.53 8.68
CA SER A 115 2.99 2.82 9.84
C SER A 115 3.95 1.70 9.41
N PHE A 116 3.57 0.94 8.39
CA PHE A 116 4.39 -0.15 7.88
C PHE A 116 5.72 0.36 7.32
N CYS A 117 5.69 1.48 6.61
CA CYS A 117 6.89 2.09 6.03
C CYS A 117 7.68 2.94 7.02
N LYS A 118 7.17 3.16 8.23
CA LYS A 118 7.79 4.01 9.26
C LYS A 118 8.12 5.41 8.75
N MET A 119 7.25 5.96 7.93
CA MET A 119 7.48 7.28 7.31
C MET A 119 7.51 8.42 8.33
N GLY A 120 6.95 8.21 9.53
CA GLY A 120 6.96 9.21 10.59
C GLY A 120 8.19 9.19 11.50
N GLU A 121 9.15 8.29 11.25
CA GLU A 121 10.35 8.18 12.09
C GLU A 121 11.25 9.39 11.86
N SER A 122 11.66 10.06 12.95
CA SER A 122 12.50 11.26 12.86
C SER A 122 13.98 10.90 12.64
N VAL A 123 14.75 11.86 12.15
CA VAL A 123 16.20 11.69 11.98
C VAL A 123 16.85 11.44 13.34
N ASP A 124 16.39 12.11 14.40
CA ASP A 124 16.92 11.92 15.74
C ASP A 124 16.70 10.50 16.25
N GLU A 125 15.53 9.92 15.97
CA GLU A 125 15.25 8.52 16.30
C GLU A 125 16.20 7.58 15.57
N LEU A 126 16.47 7.84 14.30
CA LEU A 126 17.38 7.03 13.49
C LEU A 126 18.84 7.15 14.01
N ILE A 127 19.26 8.33 14.39
CA ILE A 127 20.57 8.56 14.98
C ILE A 127 20.68 7.82 16.32
N ALA A 128 19.65 7.88 17.13
CA ALA A 128 19.62 7.18 18.42
C ALA A 128 19.80 5.68 18.26
N LYS A 129 19.18 5.09 17.24
CA LYS A 129 19.34 3.67 16.92
C LYS A 129 20.78 3.30 16.60
N ALA A 130 21.51 4.18 15.94
CA ALA A 130 22.90 3.94 15.58
C ALA A 130 23.83 3.89 16.80
N LYS A 131 23.45 4.57 17.90
CA LYS A 131 24.25 4.63 19.13
C LYS A 131 24.01 3.44 20.07
N ASN A 132 22.99 2.66 19.83
CA ASN A 132 22.65 1.49 20.67
C ASN A 132 23.19 0.16 20.02
#